data_36048e3d83f31ac6c83b22dd6d68fa7a
#
_entry.id   36048e3d83f31ac6c83b22dd6d68fa7a
#
_cell.length_a   1.000
_cell.length_b   1.000
_cell.length_c   1.000
_cell.angle_alpha   90.00
_cell.angle_beta   90.00
_cell.angle_gamma   90.00
#
_symmetry.space_group_name_H-M   'P 1'
#
loop_
_entity.id
_entity.type
_entity.pdbx_description
1 polymer ?
#
loop_
_entity_poly.entity_id
_entity_poly.type
_entity_poly.pdbx_seq_one_letter_code
_entity_poly.pdbx_strand_id
1 'polypeptide(L)'
;MTKNDRPPFGFEVLQQDGAARRGRVTSGFGVVDTPAFMPVGTAASVKAMMPEQVASTGAQIILSNTYHLMLRPGPERVERLGGVRKLMGWDGPLLTDSGGFQVMSLGPLRNISEQGVSFKSHLDGSIFHLTPERSTQIQHMLDATITMAFDECTPFPATYDEARASMELSMRWAARSRSAYVARTGYGQFGIVQGSVFEDLRHLSINCLLYTSPSPRDRTRSRMPSSA
;
A
#
# COMPACT_ATOMS: atom_id res chain seq x y z
N MET A 1 24.46 -5.91 -3.61
CA MET A 1 23.79 -5.26 -4.76
C MET A 1 23.84 -3.75 -4.54
N THR A 2 24.39 -2.99 -5.48
CA THR A 2 24.28 -1.52 -5.44
C THR A 2 22.84 -1.11 -5.77
N LYS A 3 22.44 0.12 -5.40
CA LYS A 3 21.08 0.61 -5.71
C LYS A 3 20.72 0.56 -7.21
N ASN A 4 21.75 0.56 -8.09
CA ASN A 4 21.57 0.54 -9.55
C ASN A 4 21.41 -0.88 -10.14
N ASP A 5 21.70 -1.94 -9.40
CA ASP A 5 21.62 -3.34 -9.87
C ASP A 5 20.27 -4.01 -9.55
N ARG A 6 19.31 -3.26 -8.99
CA ARG A 6 17.99 -3.82 -8.63
C ARG A 6 17.15 -4.07 -9.86
N PRO A 7 16.44 -5.23 -9.92
CA PRO A 7 15.47 -5.46 -10.98
C PRO A 7 14.32 -4.44 -10.89
N PRO A 8 13.69 -4.10 -12.02
CA PRO A 8 12.49 -3.27 -12.02
C PRO A 8 11.36 -3.97 -11.26
N PHE A 9 10.49 -3.17 -10.64
CA PHE A 9 9.26 -3.69 -10.05
C PHE A 9 8.32 -4.19 -11.15
N GLY A 10 7.78 -5.40 -11.01
CA GLY A 10 6.90 -5.99 -11.99
C GLY A 10 6.03 -7.11 -11.44
N PHE A 11 5.01 -7.46 -12.22
CA PHE A 11 4.13 -8.60 -11.96
C PHE A 11 3.90 -9.37 -13.26
N GLU A 12 3.99 -10.69 -13.17
CA GLU A 12 3.66 -11.60 -14.27
C GLU A 12 2.67 -12.68 -13.81
N VAL A 13 1.74 -13.06 -14.69
CA VAL A 13 0.87 -14.22 -14.48
C VAL A 13 1.60 -15.43 -15.05
N LEU A 14 1.89 -16.40 -14.19
CA LEU A 14 2.59 -17.65 -14.56
C LEU A 14 1.63 -18.73 -15.03
N GLN A 15 0.44 -18.78 -14.43
CA GLN A 15 -0.57 -19.80 -14.72
C GLN A 15 -1.96 -19.27 -14.40
N GLN A 16 -2.95 -19.72 -15.18
CA GLN A 16 -4.36 -19.35 -14.97
C GLN A 16 -5.23 -20.61 -15.16
N ASP A 17 -6.24 -20.72 -14.29
CA ASP A 17 -7.30 -21.73 -14.38
C ASP A 17 -8.63 -21.06 -14.04
N GLY A 18 -9.48 -20.85 -15.05
CA GLY A 18 -10.66 -20.02 -14.93
C GLY A 18 -10.32 -18.60 -14.43
N ALA A 19 -10.89 -18.18 -13.31
CA ALA A 19 -10.58 -16.89 -12.66
C ALA A 19 -9.38 -16.95 -11.69
N ALA A 20 -8.92 -18.16 -11.34
CA ALA A 20 -7.76 -18.34 -10.46
C ALA A 20 -6.46 -18.03 -11.19
N ARG A 21 -5.51 -17.39 -10.51
CA ARG A 21 -4.22 -17.02 -11.08
C ARG A 21 -3.09 -17.33 -10.10
N ARG A 22 -2.04 -17.93 -10.63
CA ARG A 22 -0.72 -17.95 -9.99
C ARG A 22 0.17 -16.94 -10.69
N GLY A 23 0.84 -16.11 -9.94
CA GLY A 23 1.69 -15.05 -10.49
C GLY A 23 2.96 -14.86 -9.70
N ARG A 24 3.72 -13.85 -10.10
CA ARG A 24 4.99 -13.49 -9.47
C ARG A 24 5.16 -11.99 -9.44
N VAL A 25 5.43 -11.45 -8.26
CA VAL A 25 5.87 -10.07 -8.07
C VAL A 25 7.39 -10.07 -8.00
N THR A 26 8.05 -9.30 -8.86
CA THR A 26 9.49 -9.03 -8.80
C THR A 26 9.73 -7.66 -8.20
N SER A 27 10.63 -7.57 -7.24
CA SER A 27 11.00 -6.31 -6.59
C SER A 27 12.51 -6.17 -6.45
N GLY A 28 12.99 -5.01 -6.05
CA GLY A 28 14.41 -4.78 -5.77
C GLY A 28 14.95 -5.52 -4.53
N PHE A 29 14.09 -6.27 -3.82
CA PHE A 29 14.43 -6.97 -2.58
C PHE A 29 14.08 -8.45 -2.60
N GLY A 30 13.67 -8.95 -3.72
CA GLY A 30 13.32 -10.35 -3.92
C GLY A 30 12.03 -10.54 -4.70
N VAL A 31 11.64 -11.79 -4.81
CA VAL A 31 10.50 -12.26 -5.58
C VAL A 31 9.44 -12.78 -4.62
N VAL A 32 8.17 -12.56 -4.94
CA VAL A 32 7.02 -13.08 -4.20
C VAL A 32 6.13 -13.86 -5.17
N ASP A 33 6.03 -15.16 -4.96
CA ASP A 33 5.07 -15.99 -5.70
C ASP A 33 3.66 -15.79 -5.13
N THR A 34 2.68 -15.59 -6.00
CA THR A 34 1.29 -15.32 -5.59
C THR A 34 0.36 -16.46 -5.98
N PRO A 35 -0.66 -16.76 -5.15
CA PRO A 35 -1.07 -16.04 -3.95
C PRO A 35 -0.06 -16.18 -2.81
N ALA A 36 0.14 -15.13 -2.01
CA ALA A 36 1.06 -15.11 -0.89
C ALA A 36 0.38 -14.56 0.38
N PHE A 37 0.68 -15.18 1.51
CA PHE A 37 0.32 -14.64 2.82
C PHE A 37 1.43 -13.68 3.30
N MET A 38 1.04 -12.56 3.88
CA MET A 38 1.95 -11.57 4.45
C MET A 38 1.83 -11.56 5.97
N PRO A 39 2.79 -12.14 6.71
CA PRO A 39 2.85 -11.96 8.17
C PRO A 39 2.88 -10.47 8.53
N VAL A 40 2.17 -10.10 9.60
CA VAL A 40 2.03 -8.70 9.99
C VAL A 40 3.07 -8.34 11.04
N GLY A 41 3.98 -7.44 10.67
CA GLY A 41 4.98 -6.83 11.54
C GLY A 41 4.59 -5.40 11.92
N THR A 42 3.56 -5.24 12.76
CA THR A 42 2.88 -3.97 13.07
C THR A 42 3.83 -2.83 13.44
N ALA A 43 4.74 -3.07 14.37
CA ALA A 43 5.69 -2.08 14.89
C ALA A 43 7.14 -2.46 14.56
N ALA A 44 7.41 -2.80 13.30
CA ALA A 44 8.68 -3.33 12.84
C ALA A 44 9.08 -4.65 13.53
N SER A 45 8.10 -5.48 13.90
CA SER A 45 8.33 -6.84 14.39
C SER A 45 7.07 -7.69 14.23
N VAL A 46 7.22 -8.95 13.85
CA VAL A 46 6.15 -9.95 13.94
C VAL A 46 6.08 -10.40 15.38
N LYS A 47 4.91 -10.29 16.00
CA LYS A 47 4.75 -10.54 17.44
C LYS A 47 5.20 -11.97 17.80
N ALA A 48 6.09 -12.05 18.79
CA ALA A 48 6.66 -13.29 19.33
C ALA A 48 7.47 -14.14 18.32
N MET A 49 7.93 -13.55 17.21
CA MET A 49 8.76 -14.25 16.23
C MET A 49 9.99 -13.41 15.85
N MET A 50 11.13 -14.03 15.76
CA MET A 50 12.33 -13.45 15.17
C MET A 50 12.23 -13.47 13.63
N PRO A 51 12.89 -12.54 12.92
CA PRO A 51 12.83 -12.50 11.44
C PRO A 51 13.21 -13.83 10.78
N GLU A 52 14.19 -14.54 11.31
CA GLU A 52 14.64 -15.85 10.81
C GLU A 52 13.54 -16.91 10.96
N GLN A 53 12.77 -16.85 12.04
CA GLN A 53 11.62 -17.74 12.25
C GLN A 53 10.50 -17.44 11.26
N VAL A 54 10.25 -16.14 10.97
CA VAL A 54 9.29 -15.75 9.92
C VAL A 54 9.76 -16.25 8.57
N ALA A 55 11.03 -16.08 8.22
CA ALA A 55 11.60 -16.60 6.98
C ALA A 55 11.48 -18.12 6.85
N SER A 56 11.69 -18.87 7.96
CA SER A 56 11.60 -20.34 7.97
C SER A 56 10.19 -20.88 7.73
N THR A 57 9.15 -20.04 7.88
CA THR A 57 7.76 -20.40 7.47
C THR A 57 7.54 -20.39 5.97
N GLY A 58 8.52 -19.91 5.18
CA GLY A 58 8.39 -19.70 3.74
C GLY A 58 7.78 -18.34 3.36
N ALA A 59 7.58 -17.44 4.33
CA ALA A 59 7.10 -16.09 4.05
C ALA A 59 8.11 -15.34 3.18
N GLN A 60 7.63 -14.80 2.05
CA GLN A 60 8.45 -14.08 1.08
C GLN A 60 8.30 -12.56 1.20
N ILE A 61 7.30 -12.08 1.92
CA ILE A 61 6.97 -10.67 2.12
C ILE A 61 6.35 -10.48 3.51
N ILE A 62 6.62 -9.33 4.13
CA ILE A 62 6.01 -8.92 5.41
C ILE A 62 5.21 -7.64 5.19
N LEU A 63 4.11 -7.48 5.94
CA LEU A 63 3.33 -6.25 6.02
C LEU A 63 3.65 -5.51 7.32
N SER A 64 3.84 -4.19 7.24
CA SER A 64 3.94 -3.31 8.42
C SER A 64 2.89 -2.20 8.37
N ASN A 65 2.48 -1.69 9.52
CA ASN A 65 1.39 -0.72 9.58
C ASN A 65 1.92 0.71 9.70
N THR A 66 1.62 1.52 8.71
CA THR A 66 2.00 2.95 8.63
C THR A 66 1.54 3.73 9.83
N TYR A 67 0.28 3.56 10.25
CA TYR A 67 -0.30 4.26 11.40
C TYR A 67 0.53 4.08 12.68
N HIS A 68 0.86 2.83 13.03
CA HIS A 68 1.61 2.54 14.25
C HIS A 68 3.03 3.08 14.20
N LEU A 69 3.73 2.90 13.08
CA LEU A 69 5.09 3.38 12.90
C LEU A 69 5.18 4.90 12.82
N MET A 70 4.14 5.57 12.28
CA MET A 70 4.01 7.02 12.26
C MET A 70 3.90 7.58 13.68
N LEU A 71 3.09 6.98 14.54
CA LEU A 71 2.93 7.42 15.93
C LEU A 71 4.17 7.11 16.77
N ARG A 72 4.72 5.91 16.62
CA ARG A 72 5.90 5.46 17.38
C ARG A 72 6.67 4.39 16.61
N PRO A 73 7.97 4.59 16.32
CA PRO A 73 8.87 5.65 16.86
C PRO A 73 8.84 6.97 16.07
N GLY A 74 8.02 7.11 15.03
CA GLY A 74 7.95 8.22 14.11
C GLY A 74 8.74 7.97 12.82
N PRO A 75 8.21 8.42 11.65
CA PRO A 75 8.77 8.08 10.34
C PRO A 75 10.19 8.63 10.15
N GLU A 76 10.49 9.83 10.64
CA GLU A 76 11.80 10.46 10.53
C GLU A 76 12.88 9.66 11.31
N ARG A 77 12.50 9.03 12.41
CA ARG A 77 13.40 8.17 13.17
C ARG A 77 13.65 6.85 12.44
N VAL A 78 12.61 6.25 11.88
CA VAL A 78 12.72 5.02 11.09
C VAL A 78 13.60 5.24 9.86
N GLU A 79 13.42 6.37 9.16
CA GLU A 79 14.25 6.76 8.01
C GLU A 79 15.73 6.84 8.39
N ARG A 80 16.08 7.53 9.49
CA ARG A 80 17.46 7.63 9.99
C ARG A 80 18.08 6.27 10.35
N LEU A 81 17.26 5.29 10.75
CA LEU A 81 17.67 3.91 11.02
C LEU A 81 17.79 3.06 9.76
N GLY A 82 17.45 3.60 8.57
CA GLY A 82 17.55 2.93 7.28
C GLY A 82 16.29 2.17 6.86
N GLY A 83 15.13 2.57 7.40
CA GLY A 83 13.82 2.00 7.07
C GLY A 83 13.40 0.82 7.93
N VAL A 84 12.13 0.40 7.76
CA VAL A 84 11.52 -0.67 8.58
C VAL A 84 12.23 -2.01 8.39
N ARG A 85 12.63 -2.35 7.17
CA ARG A 85 13.30 -3.63 6.89
C ARG A 85 14.59 -3.76 7.71
N LYS A 86 15.41 -2.71 7.72
CA LYS A 86 16.64 -2.68 8.51
C LYS A 86 16.37 -2.70 10.01
N LEU A 87 15.36 -1.94 10.45
CA LEU A 87 14.93 -1.91 11.86
C LEU A 87 14.43 -3.29 12.32
N MET A 88 13.73 -4.02 11.46
CA MET A 88 13.18 -5.35 11.72
C MET A 88 14.24 -6.47 11.59
N GLY A 89 15.33 -6.26 10.82
CA GLY A 89 16.25 -7.31 10.41
C GLY A 89 15.68 -8.21 9.30
N TRP A 90 14.80 -7.67 8.44
CA TRP A 90 14.18 -8.38 7.34
C TRP A 90 14.79 -8.00 6.00
N ASP A 91 15.30 -8.98 5.24
CA ASP A 91 15.97 -8.73 3.96
C ASP A 91 15.03 -8.75 2.75
N GLY A 92 13.88 -9.40 2.88
CA GLY A 92 12.88 -9.55 1.82
C GLY A 92 12.05 -8.28 1.54
N PRO A 93 11.14 -8.34 0.56
CA PRO A 93 10.17 -7.30 0.30
C PRO A 93 9.31 -6.98 1.51
N LEU A 94 8.90 -5.71 1.64
CA LEU A 94 8.03 -5.24 2.71
C LEU A 94 6.95 -4.34 2.10
N LEU A 95 5.69 -4.62 2.44
CA LEU A 95 4.56 -3.77 2.13
C LEU A 95 4.19 -2.97 3.38
N THR A 96 3.88 -1.69 3.21
CA THR A 96 3.18 -0.93 4.25
C THR A 96 1.77 -0.63 3.80
N ASP A 97 0.80 -0.74 4.72
CA ASP A 97 -0.54 -0.20 4.47
C ASP A 97 -0.51 1.32 4.34
N SER A 98 -1.66 1.93 3.96
CA SER A 98 -1.79 3.38 3.85
C SER A 98 -1.96 4.09 5.20
N GLY A 99 -2.30 3.36 6.25
CA GLY A 99 -2.74 3.86 7.56
C GLY A 99 -4.24 4.16 7.63
N GLY A 100 -4.98 4.10 6.52
CA GLY A 100 -6.40 4.43 6.44
C GLY A 100 -7.27 3.54 7.34
N PHE A 101 -7.09 2.23 7.30
CA PHE A 101 -7.88 1.27 8.08
C PHE A 101 -7.78 1.51 9.59
N GLN A 102 -6.58 1.72 10.13
CA GLN A 102 -6.38 1.95 11.56
C GLN A 102 -7.01 3.27 12.00
N VAL A 103 -6.89 4.32 11.19
CA VAL A 103 -7.56 5.61 11.45
C VAL A 103 -9.08 5.44 11.41
N MET A 104 -9.61 4.61 10.49
CA MET A 104 -11.04 4.29 10.44
C MET A 104 -11.54 3.63 11.72
N SER A 105 -10.75 2.77 12.35
CA SER A 105 -11.10 2.08 13.61
C SER A 105 -11.19 3.01 14.82
N LEU A 106 -10.66 4.25 14.75
CA LEU A 106 -10.70 5.22 15.85
C LEU A 106 -12.10 5.83 16.08
N GLY A 107 -13.06 5.61 15.18
CA GLY A 107 -14.46 6.04 15.32
C GLY A 107 -14.60 7.57 15.53
N PRO A 108 -15.19 8.02 16.66
CA PRO A 108 -15.49 9.45 16.91
C PRO A 108 -14.25 10.35 17.03
N LEU A 109 -13.07 9.77 17.17
CA LEU A 109 -11.80 10.53 17.32
C LEU A 109 -11.25 11.02 15.98
N ARG A 110 -11.97 10.80 14.87
CA ARG A 110 -11.54 11.17 13.52
C ARG A 110 -12.52 12.10 12.84
N ASN A 111 -12.01 12.91 11.92
CA ASN A 111 -12.78 13.69 10.96
C ASN A 111 -12.23 13.47 9.56
N ILE A 112 -13.09 13.07 8.63
CA ILE A 112 -12.77 12.79 7.23
C ILE A 112 -13.20 13.99 6.40
N SER A 113 -12.36 14.41 5.47
CA SER A 113 -12.61 15.50 4.53
C SER A 113 -11.98 15.18 3.18
N GLU A 114 -12.23 15.99 2.16
CA GLU A 114 -11.55 15.86 0.85
C GLU A 114 -10.02 15.92 0.98
N GLN A 115 -9.50 16.67 1.93
CA GLN A 115 -8.06 16.85 2.15
C GLN A 115 -7.40 15.60 2.73
N GLY A 116 -8.12 14.84 3.54
CA GLY A 116 -7.59 13.68 4.25
C GLY A 116 -8.31 13.47 5.58
N VAL A 117 -7.64 12.87 6.54
CA VAL A 117 -8.21 12.52 7.84
C VAL A 117 -7.45 13.22 8.96
N SER A 118 -8.20 13.88 9.85
CA SER A 118 -7.69 14.39 11.12
C SER A 118 -8.11 13.46 12.24
N PHE A 119 -7.19 13.09 13.13
CA PHE A 119 -7.51 12.19 14.23
C PHE A 119 -6.64 12.48 15.47
N LYS A 120 -7.12 12.03 16.63
CA LYS A 120 -6.35 12.07 17.88
C LYS A 120 -5.60 10.76 18.09
N SER A 121 -4.31 10.88 18.39
CA SER A 121 -3.47 9.76 18.79
C SER A 121 -4.02 9.09 20.06
N HIS A 122 -4.13 7.77 20.04
CA HIS A 122 -4.50 6.99 21.22
C HIS A 122 -3.37 6.89 22.26
N LEU A 123 -2.14 7.31 21.89
CA LEU A 123 -0.99 7.23 22.78
C LEU A 123 -0.91 8.43 23.72
N ASP A 124 -1.17 9.64 23.22
CA ASP A 124 -0.92 10.89 23.92
C ASP A 124 -1.97 11.98 23.63
N GLY A 125 -2.99 11.69 22.84
CA GLY A 125 -4.04 12.62 22.46
C GLY A 125 -3.64 13.70 21.46
N SER A 126 -2.41 13.70 20.94
CA SER A 126 -1.97 14.67 19.93
C SER A 126 -2.81 14.54 18.64
N ILE A 127 -3.02 15.69 17.98
CA ILE A 127 -3.79 15.75 16.74
C ILE A 127 -2.85 15.50 15.56
N PHE A 128 -3.23 14.55 14.70
CA PHE A 128 -2.56 14.24 13.44
C PHE A 128 -3.45 14.56 12.25
N HIS A 129 -2.83 15.00 11.16
CA HIS A 129 -3.46 15.19 9.87
C HIS A 129 -2.77 14.27 8.86
N LEU A 130 -3.49 13.30 8.36
CA LEU A 130 -3.00 12.34 7.38
C LEU A 130 -3.70 12.59 6.05
N THR A 131 -2.94 13.07 5.08
CA THR A 131 -3.38 13.27 3.69
C THR A 131 -2.81 12.18 2.81
N PRO A 132 -3.34 11.97 1.58
CA PRO A 132 -2.76 11.03 0.62
C PRO A 132 -1.26 11.24 0.37
N GLU A 133 -0.85 12.51 0.26
CA GLU A 133 0.56 12.90 0.07
C GLU A 133 1.40 12.53 1.29
N ARG A 134 0.90 12.87 2.50
CA ARG A 134 1.63 12.58 3.74
C ARG A 134 1.74 11.09 4.00
N SER A 135 0.68 10.31 3.75
CA SER A 135 0.72 8.85 3.84
C SER A 135 1.79 8.26 2.90
N THR A 136 1.80 8.68 1.63
CA THR A 136 2.80 8.25 0.66
C THR A 136 4.21 8.63 1.09
N GLN A 137 4.43 9.86 1.57
CA GLN A 137 5.72 10.32 2.08
C GLN A 137 6.19 9.49 3.28
N ILE A 138 5.31 9.21 4.23
CA ILE A 138 5.63 8.37 5.40
C ILE A 138 6.08 6.98 4.94
N GLN A 139 5.34 6.34 4.04
CA GLN A 139 5.69 5.02 3.51
C GLN A 139 7.05 5.02 2.79
N HIS A 140 7.43 6.14 2.13
CA HIS A 140 8.78 6.31 1.56
C HIS A 140 9.86 6.40 2.66
N MET A 141 9.60 7.14 3.74
CA MET A 141 10.52 7.24 4.89
C MET A 141 10.67 5.89 5.61
N LEU A 142 9.61 5.09 5.64
CA LEU A 142 9.62 3.71 6.13
C LEU A 142 10.42 2.75 5.21
N ASP A 143 10.83 3.19 4.02
CA ASP A 143 11.47 2.39 2.96
C ASP A 143 10.63 1.17 2.54
N ALA A 144 9.31 1.34 2.47
CA ALA A 144 8.41 0.30 2.00
C ALA A 144 8.73 -0.07 0.55
N THR A 145 8.90 -1.37 0.28
CA THR A 145 9.08 -1.90 -1.08
C THR A 145 7.82 -1.69 -1.92
N ILE A 146 6.66 -1.92 -1.29
CA ILE A 146 5.34 -1.67 -1.87
C ILE A 146 4.61 -0.70 -0.95
N THR A 147 4.23 0.45 -1.48
CA THR A 147 3.36 1.43 -0.82
C THR A 147 1.92 1.23 -1.25
N MET A 148 0.97 1.55 -0.37
CA MET A 148 -0.46 1.55 -0.69
C MET A 148 -0.95 2.97 -0.91
N ALA A 149 -1.81 3.16 -1.92
CA ALA A 149 -2.55 4.41 -2.05
C ALA A 149 -3.43 4.64 -0.82
N PHE A 150 -3.55 5.90 -0.38
CA PHE A 150 -4.41 6.25 0.74
C PHE A 150 -5.87 6.09 0.36
N ASP A 151 -6.66 5.46 1.20
CA ASP A 151 -8.05 5.11 0.95
C ASP A 151 -8.94 5.36 2.16
N GLU A 152 -10.23 5.50 1.91
CA GLU A 152 -11.28 5.47 2.92
C GLU A 152 -11.87 4.07 2.98
N CYS A 153 -11.80 3.42 4.14
CA CYS A 153 -12.48 2.16 4.37
C CYS A 153 -13.97 2.41 4.64
N THR A 154 -14.82 2.05 3.71
CA THR A 154 -16.27 2.13 3.89
C THR A 154 -16.71 1.26 5.06
N PRO A 155 -17.48 1.77 6.04
CA PRO A 155 -18.07 0.95 7.09
C PRO A 155 -18.96 -0.16 6.48
N PHE A 156 -19.14 -1.25 7.21
CA PHE A 156 -20.06 -2.30 6.81
C PHE A 156 -21.02 -2.60 7.97
N PRO A 157 -22.36 -2.67 7.71
CA PRO A 157 -23.02 -2.46 6.43
C PRO A 157 -23.04 -0.99 5.99
N ALA A 158 -23.10 -0.75 4.67
CA ALA A 158 -23.25 0.56 4.07
C ALA A 158 -24.33 0.54 3.00
N THR A 159 -25.04 1.64 2.83
CA THR A 159 -25.93 1.86 1.70
C THR A 159 -25.13 2.04 0.40
N TYR A 160 -25.81 1.92 -0.74
CA TYR A 160 -25.19 2.12 -2.04
C TYR A 160 -24.57 3.53 -2.16
N ASP A 161 -25.30 4.57 -1.73
CA ASP A 161 -24.85 5.96 -1.82
C ASP A 161 -23.63 6.23 -0.91
N GLU A 162 -23.62 5.68 0.31
CA GLU A 162 -22.47 5.76 1.20
C GLU A 162 -21.23 5.05 0.60
N ALA A 163 -21.43 3.84 0.09
CA ALA A 163 -20.35 3.09 -0.56
C ALA A 163 -19.80 3.81 -1.80
N ARG A 164 -20.68 4.43 -2.58
CA ARG A 164 -20.30 5.23 -3.75
C ARG A 164 -19.50 6.47 -3.35
N ALA A 165 -19.98 7.25 -2.39
CA ALA A 165 -19.30 8.47 -1.94
C ALA A 165 -17.91 8.15 -1.38
N SER A 166 -17.78 7.10 -0.57
CA SER A 166 -16.51 6.62 -0.01
C SER A 166 -15.56 6.13 -1.12
N MET A 167 -16.07 5.36 -2.08
CA MET A 167 -15.27 4.89 -3.22
C MET A 167 -14.76 6.06 -4.06
N GLU A 168 -15.62 7.03 -4.41
CA GLU A 168 -15.23 8.20 -5.19
C GLU A 168 -14.17 9.04 -4.48
N LEU A 169 -14.27 9.23 -3.14
CA LEU A 169 -13.26 9.89 -2.34
C LEU A 169 -11.93 9.12 -2.40
N SER A 170 -11.96 7.81 -2.22
CA SER A 170 -10.78 6.95 -2.31
C SER A 170 -10.11 7.03 -3.66
N MET A 171 -10.87 7.14 -4.76
CA MET A 171 -10.30 7.28 -6.11
C MET A 171 -9.58 8.63 -6.29
N ARG A 172 -10.16 9.73 -5.76
CA ARG A 172 -9.48 11.04 -5.75
C ARG A 172 -8.21 11.02 -4.91
N TRP A 173 -8.24 10.36 -3.76
CA TRP A 173 -7.06 10.16 -2.91
C TRP A 173 -6.01 9.25 -3.54
N ALA A 174 -6.42 8.22 -4.29
CA ALA A 174 -5.50 7.38 -5.05
C ALA A 174 -4.73 8.17 -6.12
N ALA A 175 -5.41 9.07 -6.84
CA ALA A 175 -4.76 9.95 -7.80
C ALA A 175 -3.73 10.88 -7.14
N ARG A 176 -4.04 11.46 -5.98
CA ARG A 176 -3.14 12.29 -5.18
C ARG A 176 -1.95 11.48 -4.62
N SER A 177 -2.22 10.28 -4.11
CA SER A 177 -1.16 9.35 -3.66
C SER A 177 -0.21 9.00 -4.81
N ARG A 178 -0.76 8.76 -6.01
CA ARG A 178 0.05 8.49 -7.21
C ARG A 178 0.90 9.67 -7.62
N SER A 179 0.38 10.89 -7.55
CA SER A 179 1.12 12.11 -7.86
C SER A 179 2.26 12.37 -6.85
N ALA A 180 2.07 12.00 -5.59
CA ALA A 180 3.07 12.12 -4.54
C ALA A 180 4.12 10.98 -4.56
N TYR A 181 3.85 9.89 -5.27
CA TYR A 181 4.74 8.73 -5.32
C TYR A 181 6.01 9.04 -6.14
N VAL A 182 7.16 8.90 -5.49
CA VAL A 182 8.47 9.00 -6.15
C VAL A 182 8.89 7.63 -6.62
N ALA A 183 8.97 7.45 -7.94
CA ALA A 183 9.37 6.18 -8.55
C ALA A 183 10.84 5.86 -8.23
N ARG A 184 11.08 4.64 -7.76
CA ARG A 184 12.41 4.09 -7.46
C ARG A 184 12.52 2.69 -8.06
N THR A 185 13.68 2.35 -8.64
CA THR A 185 13.89 1.02 -9.23
C THR A 185 13.68 -0.09 -8.19
N GLY A 186 12.84 -1.06 -8.51
CA GLY A 186 12.52 -2.19 -7.63
C GLY A 186 11.47 -1.91 -6.56
N TYR A 187 10.84 -0.73 -6.56
CA TYR A 187 9.74 -0.35 -5.68
C TYR A 187 8.45 -0.18 -6.47
N GLY A 188 7.30 -0.40 -5.81
CA GLY A 188 5.97 -0.28 -6.42
C GLY A 188 4.96 0.44 -5.53
N GLN A 189 3.84 0.83 -6.15
CA GLN A 189 2.67 1.34 -5.45
C GLN A 189 1.44 0.57 -5.90
N PHE A 190 0.59 0.18 -4.95
CA PHE A 190 -0.69 -0.48 -5.23
C PHE A 190 -1.85 0.45 -4.93
N GLY A 191 -2.87 0.39 -5.77
CA GLY A 191 -4.19 0.93 -5.50
C GLY A 191 -5.08 -0.09 -4.79
N ILE A 192 -6.16 0.38 -4.19
CA ILE A 192 -7.12 -0.43 -3.44
C ILE A 192 -8.47 -0.33 -4.12
N VAL A 193 -9.04 -1.47 -4.53
CA VAL A 193 -10.38 -1.53 -5.12
C VAL A 193 -11.42 -1.33 -4.03
N GLN A 194 -12.19 -0.25 -4.15
CA GLN A 194 -13.28 0.11 -3.26
C GLN A 194 -14.65 -0.19 -3.90
N GLY A 195 -15.75 0.16 -3.23
CA GLY A 195 -17.12 -0.06 -3.72
C GLY A 195 -17.94 -1.07 -2.89
N SER A 196 -17.45 -1.43 -1.69
CA SER A 196 -18.12 -2.34 -0.76
C SER A 196 -18.53 -3.66 -1.45
N VAL A 197 -19.78 -4.08 -1.31
CA VAL A 197 -20.35 -5.30 -1.94
C VAL A 197 -21.03 -5.02 -3.29
N PHE A 198 -20.98 -3.78 -3.79
CA PHE A 198 -21.67 -3.38 -5.03
C PHE A 198 -20.73 -3.58 -6.23
N GLU A 199 -21.10 -4.49 -7.12
CA GLU A 199 -20.25 -4.92 -8.24
C GLU A 199 -19.95 -3.79 -9.21
N ASP A 200 -20.94 -2.97 -9.56
CA ASP A 200 -20.80 -1.82 -10.45
C ASP A 200 -19.82 -0.77 -9.89
N LEU A 201 -19.91 -0.48 -8.57
CA LEU A 201 -18.97 0.43 -7.92
C LEU A 201 -17.54 -0.13 -7.91
N ARG A 202 -17.40 -1.44 -7.70
CA ARG A 202 -16.09 -2.10 -7.78
C ARG A 202 -15.50 -2.03 -9.18
N HIS A 203 -16.32 -2.20 -10.22
CA HIS A 203 -15.88 -2.01 -11.61
C HIS A 203 -15.46 -0.57 -11.89
N LEU A 204 -16.22 0.41 -11.42
CA LEU A 204 -15.84 1.83 -11.52
C LEU A 204 -14.50 2.10 -10.84
N SER A 205 -14.30 1.57 -9.63
CA SER A 205 -13.05 1.69 -8.88
C SER A 205 -11.87 1.08 -9.64
N ILE A 206 -12.04 -0.13 -10.21
CA ILE A 206 -11.00 -0.80 -11.00
C ILE A 206 -10.62 0.06 -12.22
N ASN A 207 -11.59 0.56 -12.97
CA ASN A 207 -11.35 1.40 -14.14
C ASN A 207 -10.57 2.67 -13.74
N CYS A 208 -10.97 3.34 -12.67
CA CYS A 208 -10.29 4.52 -12.17
C CYS A 208 -8.82 4.22 -11.80
N LEU A 209 -8.57 3.12 -11.08
CA LEU A 209 -7.22 2.72 -10.67
C LEU A 209 -6.32 2.35 -11.86
N LEU A 210 -6.86 1.78 -12.95
CA LEU A 210 -6.08 1.49 -14.15
C LEU A 210 -5.55 2.75 -14.84
N TYR A 211 -6.27 3.86 -14.72
CA TYR A 211 -5.81 5.16 -15.24
C TYR A 211 -4.84 5.89 -14.29
N THR A 212 -5.05 5.76 -12.99
CA THR A 212 -4.23 6.45 -11.98
C THR A 212 -2.97 5.69 -11.60
N SER A 213 -2.97 4.35 -11.73
CA SER A 213 -1.85 3.48 -11.39
C SER A 213 -1.45 2.66 -12.62
N PRO A 214 -0.56 3.17 -13.51
CA PRO A 214 -0.19 2.46 -14.73
C PRO A 214 0.31 1.06 -14.42
N SER A 215 -0.34 0.07 -15.03
CA SER A 215 0.03 -1.33 -15.00
C SER A 215 1.26 -1.58 -15.88
N PRO A 216 2.11 -2.57 -15.60
CA PRO A 216 3.14 -3.03 -16.53
C PRO A 216 2.63 -3.33 -17.94
N ARG A 217 1.32 -3.63 -18.11
CA ARG A 217 0.67 -3.78 -19.42
C ARG A 217 0.50 -2.47 -20.19
N ASP A 218 0.54 -1.32 -19.53
CA ASP A 218 0.33 -0.02 -20.20
C ASP A 218 1.56 0.41 -21.02
N ARG A 219 2.75 -0.11 -20.72
CA ARG A 219 3.95 0.08 -21.55
C ARG A 219 3.83 -0.51 -22.96
N THR A 220 2.94 -1.46 -23.19
CA THR A 220 2.71 -2.05 -24.50
C THR A 220 1.71 -1.28 -25.33
N ARG A 221 0.85 -0.45 -24.74
CA ARG A 221 -0.13 0.38 -25.46
C ARG A 221 0.44 1.71 -25.93
N SER A 222 1.50 2.23 -25.34
CA SER A 222 2.12 3.51 -25.72
C SER A 222 3.02 3.42 -26.96
N ARG A 223 3.07 2.29 -27.68
CA ARG A 223 3.83 2.08 -28.90
C ARG A 223 2.98 1.86 -30.16
N MET A 224 1.74 2.36 -30.20
CA MET A 224 1.06 2.49 -31.47
C MET A 224 1.54 3.77 -32.16
N PRO A 225 2.18 3.71 -33.36
CA PRO A 225 2.47 4.91 -34.12
C PRO A 225 1.14 5.54 -34.50
N SER A 226 1.02 6.86 -34.30
CA SER A 226 -0.02 7.64 -34.93
C SER A 226 0.14 7.49 -36.43
N SER A 227 -0.71 6.68 -37.05
CA SER A 227 -0.83 6.67 -38.51
C SER A 227 -1.38 8.00 -38.95
N ALA A 228 -0.64 8.61 -39.84
CA ALA A 228 -0.98 9.81 -40.60
C ALA A 228 -2.37 9.71 -41.28
#